data_c14ad79d1cfe55d17135298e30c9002a
#
_entry.id   c14ad79d1cfe55d17135298e30c9002a
#
_cell.length_a   1.000
_cell.length_b   1.000
_cell.length_c   1.000
_cell.angle_alpha   90.00
_cell.angle_beta   90.00
_cell.angle_gamma   90.00
#
_symmetry.space_group_name_H-M   'P 1'
#
loop_
_entity.id
_entity.type
_entity.pdbx_description
1 polymer ?
#
loop_
_entity_poly.entity_id
_entity_poly.type
_entity_poly.pdbx_seq_one_letter_code
_entity_poly.pdbx_strand_id
1 'polypeptide(L)'
;MKFLNPDTIFVDNQFLRTMLLVAMAFFGIYIVMLMFRVLLDRVNTNFRGPFYGVLGTVTNPQLRLFRSIFPTTNTIDGGGVAALIVAQILFDKTLAIFNSVDLPWRAMVGLALTDVVQLFVDFALVVIVIRLLSGWYKLPSHEPFWGPIKRLTNWYASWPKRLLPGRTPDYIPHIIIFGSALLYLYYADPFINKMVRYWI
;
A
#
# COMPACT_ATOMS: atom_id res chain seq x y z
N MET A 1 1.42 -10.71 2.24
CA MET A 1 2.16 -11.38 1.13
C MET A 1 2.47 -12.85 1.42
N LYS A 2 1.44 -13.68 1.68
CA LYS A 2 1.61 -15.13 1.92
C LYS A 2 1.71 -15.99 0.64
N PHE A 3 1.50 -15.39 -0.53
CA PHE A 3 1.49 -16.12 -1.82
C PHE A 3 2.86 -16.24 -2.51
N LEU A 4 3.87 -15.53 -2.02
CA LEU A 4 5.25 -15.64 -2.52
C LEU A 4 6.03 -16.76 -1.84
N ASN A 5 5.36 -17.86 -1.46
CA ASN A 5 6.13 -19.05 -1.07
C ASN A 5 6.71 -19.69 -2.35
N PRO A 6 8.03 -19.67 -2.55
CA PRO A 6 8.66 -20.23 -3.73
C PRO A 6 8.35 -21.72 -3.93
N ASP A 7 7.95 -22.42 -2.86
CA ASP A 7 7.65 -23.86 -2.90
C ASP A 7 6.28 -24.19 -3.52
N THR A 8 5.42 -23.18 -3.74
CA THR A 8 4.09 -23.37 -4.32
C THR A 8 4.01 -23.14 -5.84
N ILE A 9 5.10 -22.71 -6.47
CA ILE A 9 5.11 -22.43 -7.91
C ILE A 9 5.38 -23.72 -8.67
N PHE A 10 4.34 -24.27 -9.32
CA PHE A 10 4.39 -25.49 -10.13
C PHE A 10 5.00 -25.23 -11.54
N VAL A 11 6.23 -24.75 -11.59
CA VAL A 11 6.97 -24.64 -12.85
C VAL A 11 8.14 -25.61 -12.78
N ASP A 12 8.12 -26.66 -13.62
CA ASP A 12 9.16 -27.70 -13.66
C ASP A 12 10.55 -27.16 -14.02
N ASN A 13 10.62 -25.98 -14.63
CA ASN A 13 11.87 -25.36 -15.02
C ASN A 13 12.32 -24.33 -13.99
N GLN A 14 13.40 -24.60 -13.27
CA GLN A 14 13.98 -23.72 -12.24
C GLN A 14 14.30 -22.31 -12.76
N PHE A 15 14.71 -22.18 -14.02
CA PHE A 15 15.00 -20.91 -14.65
C PHE A 15 13.72 -20.06 -14.79
N LEU A 16 12.64 -20.64 -15.34
CA LEU A 16 11.35 -19.96 -15.47
C LEU A 16 10.78 -19.55 -14.12
N ARG A 17 10.91 -20.42 -13.11
CA ARG A 17 10.52 -20.09 -11.74
C ARG A 17 11.27 -18.87 -11.18
N THR A 18 12.59 -18.83 -11.39
CA THR A 18 13.40 -17.68 -10.94
C THR A 18 13.03 -16.40 -11.67
N MET A 19 12.87 -16.45 -13.00
CA MET A 19 12.43 -15.29 -13.79
C MET A 19 11.06 -14.78 -13.33
N LEU A 20 10.13 -15.67 -13.04
CA LEU A 20 8.82 -15.31 -12.52
C LEU A 20 8.93 -14.61 -11.17
N LEU A 21 9.69 -15.15 -10.22
CA LEU A 21 9.88 -14.52 -8.91
C LEU A 21 10.45 -13.12 -9.04
N VAL A 22 11.42 -12.93 -9.93
CA VAL A 22 11.99 -11.60 -10.21
C VAL A 22 10.93 -10.67 -10.80
N ALA A 23 10.16 -11.13 -11.81
CA ALA A 23 9.10 -10.32 -12.41
C ALA A 23 8.02 -9.92 -11.38
N MET A 24 7.62 -10.85 -10.51
CA MET A 24 6.66 -10.61 -9.45
C MET A 24 7.19 -9.63 -8.40
N ALA A 25 8.49 -9.71 -8.06
CA ALA A 25 9.12 -8.75 -7.16
C ALA A 25 9.08 -7.32 -7.76
N PHE A 26 9.41 -7.17 -9.06
CA PHE A 26 9.30 -5.87 -9.74
C PHE A 26 7.86 -5.36 -9.78
N PHE A 27 6.89 -6.25 -10.03
CA PHE A 27 5.48 -5.86 -10.02
C PHE A 27 5.01 -5.45 -8.62
N GLY A 28 5.43 -6.16 -7.57
CA GLY A 28 5.17 -5.76 -6.17
C GLY A 28 5.75 -4.39 -5.85
N ILE A 29 7.00 -4.11 -6.24
CA ILE A 29 7.62 -2.79 -6.10
C ILE A 29 6.79 -1.73 -6.83
N TYR A 30 6.33 -2.02 -8.04
CA TYR A 30 5.48 -1.12 -8.80
C TYR A 30 4.17 -0.77 -8.08
N ILE A 31 3.48 -1.75 -7.48
CA ILE A 31 2.25 -1.53 -6.68
C ILE A 31 2.55 -0.62 -5.47
N VAL A 32 3.67 -0.85 -4.77
CA VAL A 32 4.11 0.00 -3.66
C VAL A 32 4.40 1.43 -4.14
N MET A 33 5.06 1.60 -5.28
CA MET A 33 5.30 2.91 -5.88
C MET A 33 4.01 3.63 -6.25
N LEU A 34 3.05 2.91 -6.83
CA LEU A 34 1.74 3.44 -7.19
C LEU A 34 0.97 3.91 -5.95
N MET A 35 0.95 3.10 -4.90
CA MET A 35 0.34 3.46 -3.63
C MET A 35 1.01 4.69 -3.01
N PHE A 36 2.34 4.71 -2.98
CA PHE A 36 3.08 5.86 -2.46
C PHE A 36 2.73 7.15 -3.22
N ARG A 37 2.58 7.05 -4.54
CA ARG A 37 2.14 8.17 -5.39
C ARG A 37 0.75 8.66 -5.04
N VAL A 38 -0.22 7.75 -4.90
CA VAL A 38 -1.61 8.08 -4.53
C VAL A 38 -1.66 8.78 -3.16
N LEU A 39 -0.89 8.32 -2.20
CA LEU A 39 -0.81 8.93 -0.87
C LEU A 39 -0.13 10.30 -0.88
N LEU A 40 0.95 10.47 -1.66
CA LEU A 40 1.64 11.77 -1.77
C LEU A 40 0.77 12.82 -2.46
N ASP A 41 0.06 12.45 -3.51
CA ASP A 41 -0.88 13.36 -4.16
C ASP A 41 -1.99 13.80 -3.21
N ARG A 42 -2.43 12.90 -2.32
CA ARG A 42 -3.42 13.21 -1.27
C ARG A 42 -2.93 14.25 -0.28
N VAL A 43 -1.66 14.21 0.09
CA VAL A 43 -1.08 15.14 1.07
C VAL A 43 -0.69 16.49 0.42
N ASN A 44 -0.99 16.64 -0.87
CA ASN A 44 -0.74 17.86 -1.67
C ASN A 44 0.70 18.36 -1.51
N THR A 45 1.63 17.44 -1.67
CA THR A 45 3.05 17.73 -1.58
C THR A 45 3.56 18.12 -2.96
N ASN A 46 3.79 19.42 -3.19
CA ASN A 46 4.53 19.90 -4.37
C ASN A 46 5.98 19.41 -4.29
N PHE A 47 6.17 18.11 -4.48
CA PHE A 47 7.47 17.49 -4.44
C PHE A 47 8.20 17.72 -5.77
N ARG A 48 9.26 18.48 -5.73
CA ARG A 48 10.20 18.71 -6.85
C ARG A 48 11.52 17.95 -6.65
N GLY A 49 11.50 16.78 -6.01
CA GLY A 49 12.69 15.97 -5.83
C GLY A 49 12.88 14.95 -6.95
N PRO A 50 14.12 14.45 -7.20
CA PRO A 50 14.41 13.45 -8.23
C PRO A 50 13.61 12.16 -8.02
N PHE A 51 13.39 11.76 -6.78
CA PHE A 51 12.57 10.59 -6.43
C PHE A 51 11.12 10.73 -6.92
N TYR A 52 10.52 11.93 -6.76
CA TYR A 52 9.16 12.18 -7.22
C TYR A 52 9.06 12.20 -8.77
N GLY A 53 10.12 12.67 -9.44
CA GLY A 53 10.23 12.60 -10.89
C GLY A 53 10.17 11.15 -11.40
N VAL A 54 10.98 10.26 -10.81
CA VAL A 54 11.00 8.83 -11.15
C VAL A 54 9.64 8.19 -10.86
N LEU A 55 9.10 8.43 -9.66
CA LEU A 55 7.79 7.94 -9.26
C LEU A 55 6.70 8.38 -10.26
N GLY A 56 6.72 9.68 -10.64
CA GLY A 56 5.80 10.23 -11.62
C GLY A 56 5.95 9.60 -13.00
N THR A 57 7.17 9.45 -13.49
CA THR A 57 7.41 8.85 -14.81
C THR A 57 6.87 7.43 -14.91
N VAL A 58 7.04 6.63 -13.87
CA VAL A 58 6.61 5.23 -13.84
C VAL A 58 5.09 5.11 -13.65
N THR A 59 4.47 5.94 -12.81
CA THR A 59 3.05 5.77 -12.42
C THR A 59 2.07 6.66 -13.17
N ASN A 60 2.52 7.81 -13.74
CA ASN A 60 1.64 8.76 -14.42
C ASN A 60 0.84 8.18 -15.60
N PRO A 61 1.40 7.30 -16.47
CA PRO A 61 0.64 6.78 -17.59
C PRO A 61 -0.63 6.06 -17.13
N GLN A 62 -0.50 5.19 -16.12
CA GLN A 62 -1.62 4.44 -15.58
C GLN A 62 -2.59 5.36 -14.81
N LEU A 63 -2.08 6.23 -13.93
CA LEU A 63 -2.92 7.14 -13.17
C LEU A 63 -3.71 8.10 -14.06
N ARG A 64 -3.12 8.61 -15.16
CA ARG A 64 -3.82 9.48 -16.10
C ARG A 64 -5.02 8.77 -16.72
N LEU A 65 -4.86 7.51 -17.11
CA LEU A 65 -5.92 6.69 -17.67
C LEU A 65 -7.07 6.49 -16.67
N PHE A 66 -6.76 6.10 -15.44
CA PHE A 66 -7.80 5.86 -14.43
C PHE A 66 -8.47 7.16 -13.95
N ARG A 67 -7.73 8.26 -13.84
CA ARG A 67 -8.28 9.57 -13.47
C ARG A 67 -9.19 10.18 -14.54
N SER A 68 -9.07 9.77 -15.81
CA SER A 68 -10.00 10.18 -16.85
C SER A 68 -11.36 9.50 -16.72
N ILE A 69 -11.41 8.30 -16.12
CA ILE A 69 -12.63 7.51 -15.94
C ILE A 69 -13.26 7.78 -14.57
N PHE A 70 -12.44 7.82 -13.52
CA PHE A 70 -12.88 8.00 -12.15
C PHE A 70 -12.52 9.41 -11.64
N PRO A 71 -13.52 10.23 -11.28
CA PRO A 71 -13.26 11.59 -10.82
C PRO A 71 -12.48 11.61 -9.52
N THR A 72 -11.50 12.51 -9.44
CA THR A 72 -10.80 12.83 -8.20
C THR A 72 -11.65 13.81 -7.40
N THR A 73 -12.08 13.40 -6.21
CA THR A 73 -12.73 14.29 -5.25
C THR A 73 -11.70 14.88 -4.30
N ASN A 74 -12.06 16.00 -3.64
CA ASN A 74 -11.18 16.62 -2.62
C ASN A 74 -10.84 15.68 -1.45
N THR A 75 -11.58 14.59 -1.29
CA THR A 75 -11.41 13.63 -0.20
C THR A 75 -10.71 12.34 -0.61
N ILE A 76 -10.92 11.86 -1.83
CA ILE A 76 -10.40 10.56 -2.30
C ILE A 76 -9.96 10.68 -3.75
N ASP A 77 -8.75 10.22 -4.07
CA ASP A 77 -8.31 10.01 -5.44
C ASP A 77 -8.89 8.68 -5.95
N GLY A 78 -10.13 8.72 -6.44
CA GLY A 78 -10.84 7.55 -6.95
C GLY A 78 -10.08 6.86 -8.08
N GLY A 79 -9.46 7.63 -8.98
CA GLY A 79 -8.63 7.10 -10.06
C GLY A 79 -7.40 6.36 -9.56
N GLY A 80 -6.73 6.91 -8.54
CA GLY A 80 -5.57 6.27 -7.92
C GLY A 80 -5.91 4.98 -7.20
N VAL A 81 -7.00 4.97 -6.45
CA VAL A 81 -7.49 3.75 -5.76
C VAL A 81 -7.92 2.69 -6.77
N ALA A 82 -8.65 3.07 -7.83
CA ALA A 82 -9.04 2.14 -8.89
C ALA A 82 -7.81 1.53 -9.60
N ALA A 83 -6.79 2.35 -9.88
CA ALA A 83 -5.54 1.88 -10.46
C ALA A 83 -4.82 0.87 -9.58
N LEU A 84 -4.80 1.09 -8.25
CA LEU A 84 -4.23 0.15 -7.28
C LEU A 84 -4.99 -1.19 -7.27
N ILE A 85 -6.33 -1.14 -7.22
CA ILE A 85 -7.15 -2.36 -7.20
C ILE A 85 -6.93 -3.17 -8.49
N VAL A 86 -6.92 -2.51 -9.65
CA VAL A 86 -6.68 -3.19 -10.93
C VAL A 86 -5.27 -3.76 -11.00
N ALA A 87 -4.25 -3.04 -10.54
CA ALA A 87 -2.89 -3.55 -10.48
C ALA A 87 -2.80 -4.78 -9.56
N GLN A 88 -3.48 -4.76 -8.41
CA GLN A 88 -3.53 -5.90 -7.49
C GLN A 88 -4.25 -7.10 -8.12
N ILE A 89 -5.40 -6.90 -8.77
CA ILE A 89 -6.11 -7.97 -9.49
C ILE A 89 -5.21 -8.62 -10.55
N LEU A 90 -4.46 -7.81 -11.31
CA LEU A 90 -3.54 -8.33 -12.32
C LEU A 90 -2.40 -9.13 -11.68
N PHE A 91 -1.89 -8.67 -10.54
CA PHE A 91 -0.88 -9.38 -9.76
C PHE A 91 -1.39 -10.74 -9.28
N ASP A 92 -2.57 -10.77 -8.65
CA ASP A 92 -3.19 -11.98 -8.13
C ASP A 92 -3.57 -12.95 -9.25
N LYS A 93 -4.09 -12.45 -10.38
CA LYS A 93 -4.38 -13.27 -11.55
C LYS A 93 -3.13 -13.92 -12.13
N THR A 94 -2.05 -13.16 -12.20
CA THR A 94 -0.75 -13.68 -12.68
C THR A 94 -0.28 -14.80 -11.75
N LEU A 95 -0.33 -14.60 -10.42
CA LEU A 95 0.01 -15.63 -9.44
C LEU A 95 -0.88 -16.88 -9.57
N ALA A 96 -2.20 -16.69 -9.73
CA ALA A 96 -3.15 -17.79 -9.86
C ALA A 96 -2.85 -18.66 -11.10
N ILE A 97 -2.55 -18.02 -12.25
CA ILE A 97 -2.19 -18.73 -13.50
C ILE A 97 -0.92 -19.57 -13.27
N PHE A 98 0.10 -18.99 -12.64
CA PHE A 98 1.37 -19.73 -12.41
C PHE A 98 1.28 -20.83 -11.38
N ASN A 99 0.34 -20.73 -10.44
CA ASN A 99 0.07 -21.79 -9.46
C ASN A 99 -0.98 -22.80 -9.95
N SER A 100 -1.45 -22.67 -11.21
CA SER A 100 -2.52 -23.51 -11.78
C SER A 100 -3.79 -23.54 -10.91
N VAL A 101 -4.06 -22.44 -10.22
CA VAL A 101 -5.25 -22.28 -9.37
C VAL A 101 -6.31 -21.52 -10.15
N ASP A 102 -7.46 -22.15 -10.33
CA ASP A 102 -8.61 -21.51 -10.97
C ASP A 102 -9.39 -20.73 -9.91
N LEU A 103 -9.11 -19.41 -9.83
CA LEU A 103 -9.79 -18.50 -8.93
C LEU A 103 -10.97 -17.84 -9.66
N PRO A 104 -12.21 -17.97 -9.15
CA PRO A 104 -13.33 -17.26 -9.69
C PRO A 104 -13.10 -15.74 -9.55
N TRP A 105 -13.54 -14.97 -10.54
CA TRP A 105 -13.24 -13.53 -10.60
C TRP A 105 -13.74 -12.76 -9.36
N ARG A 106 -14.84 -13.21 -8.74
CA ARG A 106 -15.38 -12.61 -7.50
C ARG A 106 -14.39 -12.75 -6.32
N ALA A 107 -13.77 -13.91 -6.20
CA ALA A 107 -12.74 -14.15 -5.18
C ALA A 107 -11.50 -13.31 -5.43
N MET A 108 -11.07 -13.15 -6.69
CA MET A 108 -9.95 -12.27 -7.04
C MET A 108 -10.18 -10.80 -6.66
N VAL A 109 -11.39 -10.27 -6.93
CA VAL A 109 -11.72 -8.89 -6.52
C VAL A 109 -11.71 -8.76 -5.01
N GLY A 110 -12.26 -9.74 -4.27
CA GLY A 110 -12.24 -9.75 -2.82
C GLY A 110 -10.80 -9.80 -2.25
N LEU A 111 -9.94 -10.66 -2.81
CA LEU A 111 -8.52 -10.73 -2.44
C LEU A 111 -7.79 -9.41 -2.72
N ALA A 112 -7.93 -8.87 -3.92
CA ALA A 112 -7.28 -7.62 -4.30
C ALA A 112 -7.70 -6.44 -3.40
N LEU A 113 -8.97 -6.35 -3.02
CA LEU A 113 -9.44 -5.34 -2.08
C LEU A 113 -8.81 -5.51 -0.70
N THR A 114 -8.72 -6.74 -0.21
CA THR A 114 -8.08 -7.06 1.07
C THR A 114 -6.60 -6.71 1.05
N ASP A 115 -5.90 -7.10 -0.03
CA ASP A 115 -4.46 -6.85 -0.18
C ASP A 115 -4.15 -5.36 -0.31
N VAL A 116 -5.01 -4.59 -1.01
CA VAL A 116 -4.88 -3.13 -1.05
C VAL A 116 -5.06 -2.52 0.33
N VAL A 117 -6.06 -2.95 1.11
CA VAL A 117 -6.26 -2.47 2.49
C VAL A 117 -5.06 -2.84 3.36
N GLN A 118 -4.57 -4.07 3.27
CA GLN A 118 -3.39 -4.52 4.00
C GLN A 118 -2.16 -3.68 3.62
N LEU A 119 -1.95 -3.41 2.34
CA LEU A 119 -0.86 -2.56 1.86
C LEU A 119 -0.91 -1.15 2.47
N PHE A 120 -2.11 -0.55 2.59
CA PHE A 120 -2.29 0.74 3.26
C PHE A 120 -1.93 0.68 4.74
N VAL A 121 -2.30 -0.40 5.44
CA VAL A 121 -1.98 -0.61 6.86
C VAL A 121 -0.48 -0.80 7.05
N ASP A 122 0.15 -1.67 6.26
CA ASP A 122 1.59 -1.92 6.31
C ASP A 122 2.40 -0.64 6.05
N PHE A 123 1.97 0.13 5.07
CA PHE A 123 2.61 1.41 4.76
C PHE A 123 2.44 2.43 5.89
N ALA A 124 1.25 2.51 6.49
CA ALA A 124 1.03 3.38 7.64
C ALA A 124 1.95 3.01 8.80
N LEU A 125 2.12 1.70 9.09
CA LEU A 125 3.05 1.22 10.10
C LEU A 125 4.49 1.65 9.81
N VAL A 126 4.98 1.43 8.59
CA VAL A 126 6.33 1.83 8.19
C VAL A 126 6.54 3.34 8.36
N VAL A 127 5.60 4.15 7.87
CA VAL A 127 5.69 5.62 7.96
C VAL A 127 5.66 6.10 9.42
N ILE A 128 4.86 5.46 10.29
CA ILE A 128 4.81 5.80 11.72
C ILE A 128 6.12 5.41 12.42
N VAL A 129 6.66 4.23 12.15
CA VAL A 129 7.95 3.79 12.70
C VAL A 129 9.07 4.75 12.28
N ILE A 130 9.15 5.11 11.00
CA ILE A 130 10.11 6.10 10.51
C ILE A 130 9.93 7.44 11.24
N ARG A 131 8.69 7.87 11.47
CA ARG A 131 8.40 9.11 12.20
C ARG A 131 8.85 9.07 13.65
N LEU A 132 8.62 7.97 14.35
CA LEU A 132 9.06 7.78 15.73
C LEU A 132 10.59 7.79 15.81
N LEU A 133 11.25 7.05 14.91
CA LEU A 133 12.72 7.05 14.83
C LEU A 133 13.28 8.43 14.49
N SER A 134 12.66 9.18 13.59
CA SER A 134 13.09 10.54 13.24
C SER A 134 13.00 11.52 14.42
N GLY A 135 12.04 11.30 15.32
CA GLY A 135 11.93 12.07 16.58
C GLY A 135 13.11 11.82 17.53
N TRP A 136 13.60 10.58 17.59
CA TRP A 136 14.75 10.22 18.44
C TRP A 136 16.07 10.78 17.89
N TYR A 137 16.27 10.70 16.57
CA TYR A 137 17.50 11.15 15.93
C TYR A 137 17.55 12.65 15.63
N LYS A 138 16.52 13.44 16.01
CA LYS A 138 16.40 14.88 15.73
C LYS A 138 16.76 15.24 14.27
N LEU A 139 16.29 14.41 13.33
CA LEU A 139 16.60 14.57 11.92
C LEU A 139 16.07 15.92 11.39
N PRO A 140 16.87 16.64 10.60
CA PRO A 140 16.51 17.96 10.13
C PRO A 140 15.26 17.90 9.26
N SER A 141 14.25 18.72 9.63
CA SER A 141 12.95 18.77 8.94
C SER A 141 13.01 19.36 7.52
N HIS A 142 14.16 19.83 7.10
CA HIS A 142 14.39 20.52 5.81
C HIS A 142 14.79 19.58 4.68
N GLU A 143 15.12 18.32 4.98
CA GLU A 143 15.45 17.37 3.94
C GLU A 143 14.21 16.99 3.10
N PRO A 144 14.38 16.87 1.76
CA PRO A 144 13.27 16.61 0.83
C PRO A 144 12.52 15.31 1.11
N PHE A 145 13.15 14.38 1.81
CA PHE A 145 12.55 13.09 2.19
C PHE A 145 11.66 13.17 3.45
N TRP A 146 12.04 13.97 4.46
CA TRP A 146 11.34 14.02 5.76
C TRP A 146 10.06 14.85 5.74
N GLY A 147 10.00 15.87 4.90
CA GLY A 147 8.81 16.71 4.73
C GLY A 147 7.55 15.91 4.41
N PRO A 148 7.58 15.01 3.40
CA PRO A 148 6.48 14.12 3.04
C PRO A 148 6.06 13.17 4.13
N ILE A 149 7.05 12.49 4.74
CA ILE A 149 6.80 11.54 5.82
C ILE A 149 6.08 12.24 6.97
N LYS A 150 6.53 13.45 7.36
CA LYS A 150 5.89 14.25 8.38
C LYS A 150 4.45 14.63 8.02
N ARG A 151 4.19 15.01 6.77
CA ARG A 151 2.83 15.36 6.31
C ARG A 151 1.93 14.12 6.26
N LEU A 152 2.44 13.00 5.75
CA LEU A 152 1.72 11.72 5.73
C LEU A 152 1.35 11.27 7.14
N THR A 153 2.30 11.26 8.08
CA THR A 153 2.03 10.90 9.47
C THR A 153 1.04 11.83 10.12
N ASN A 154 1.13 13.14 9.88
CA ASN A 154 0.17 14.10 10.40
C ASN A 154 -1.23 13.88 9.81
N TRP A 155 -1.32 13.49 8.54
CA TRP A 155 -2.60 13.14 7.91
C TRP A 155 -3.22 11.89 8.55
N TYR A 156 -2.48 10.81 8.72
CA TYR A 156 -2.94 9.63 9.45
C TYR A 156 -3.34 9.99 10.90
N ALA A 157 -2.53 10.78 11.60
CA ALA A 157 -2.79 11.19 12.97
C ALA A 157 -3.97 12.16 13.12
N SER A 158 -4.44 12.77 12.05
CA SER A 158 -5.57 13.72 12.09
C SER A 158 -6.88 13.06 12.53
N TRP A 159 -7.07 11.79 12.23
CA TRP A 159 -8.26 11.03 12.60
C TRP A 159 -8.38 10.80 14.11
N PRO A 160 -7.39 10.16 14.79
CA PRO A 160 -7.46 10.01 16.25
C PRO A 160 -7.40 11.34 16.99
N LYS A 161 -6.70 12.35 16.44
CA LYS A 161 -6.68 13.70 17.06
C LYS A 161 -8.06 14.32 17.19
N ARG A 162 -9.01 14.02 16.29
CA ARG A 162 -10.38 14.52 16.40
C ARG A 162 -11.18 13.87 17.54
N LEU A 163 -10.78 12.68 17.97
CA LEU A 163 -11.44 11.90 19.01
C LEU A 163 -10.82 12.17 20.40
N LEU A 164 -9.64 12.77 20.44
CA LEU A 164 -8.88 12.99 21.67
C LEU A 164 -9.09 14.42 22.18
N PRO A 165 -9.07 14.62 23.52
CA PRO A 165 -9.11 15.96 24.13
C PRO A 165 -7.94 16.83 23.64
N GLY A 166 -8.17 18.14 23.45
CA GLY A 166 -7.23 19.07 22.82
C GLY A 166 -5.86 19.27 23.51
N ARG A 167 -5.63 18.67 24.67
CA ARG A 167 -4.36 18.72 25.42
C ARG A 167 -3.53 17.44 25.32
N THR A 168 -3.84 16.53 24.42
CA THR A 168 -3.09 15.28 24.29
C THR A 168 -1.73 15.50 23.61
N PRO A 169 -0.65 14.87 24.12
CA PRO A 169 0.67 14.92 23.48
C PRO A 169 0.64 14.43 22.03
N ASP A 170 1.45 15.01 21.16
CA ASP A 170 1.46 14.72 19.72
C ASP A 170 1.79 13.26 19.34
N TYR A 171 2.44 12.51 20.23
CA TYR A 171 2.78 11.09 19.98
C TYR A 171 1.60 10.13 20.22
N ILE A 172 0.61 10.49 21.05
CA ILE A 172 -0.53 9.61 21.40
C ILE A 172 -1.33 9.18 20.17
N PRO A 173 -1.74 10.07 19.25
CA PRO A 173 -2.42 9.67 18.03
C PRO A 173 -1.64 8.64 17.19
N HIS A 174 -0.31 8.76 17.13
CA HIS A 174 0.55 7.82 16.42
C HIS A 174 0.59 6.44 17.07
N ILE A 175 0.61 6.39 18.41
CA ILE A 175 0.55 5.12 19.16
C ILE A 175 -0.80 4.43 18.95
N ILE A 176 -1.90 5.19 18.94
CA ILE A 176 -3.24 4.63 18.67
C ILE A 176 -3.30 4.01 17.27
N ILE A 177 -2.80 4.70 16.24
CA ILE A 177 -2.79 4.15 14.89
C ILE A 177 -1.91 2.91 14.80
N PHE A 178 -0.72 2.97 15.41
CA PHE A 178 0.20 1.84 15.46
C PHE A 178 -0.45 0.62 16.13
N GLY A 179 -1.07 0.81 17.29
CA GLY A 179 -1.78 -0.26 18.00
C GLY A 179 -2.96 -0.80 17.20
N SER A 180 -3.77 0.06 16.57
CA SER A 180 -4.90 -0.38 15.74
C SER A 180 -4.45 -1.13 14.49
N ALA A 181 -3.35 -0.72 13.87
CA ALA A 181 -2.76 -1.41 12.73
C ALA A 181 -2.21 -2.79 13.11
N LEU A 182 -1.54 -2.91 14.26
CA LEU A 182 -1.10 -4.21 14.78
C LEU A 182 -2.28 -5.13 15.11
N LEU A 183 -3.35 -4.60 15.71
CA LEU A 183 -4.58 -5.36 15.96
C LEU A 183 -5.22 -5.85 14.66
N TYR A 184 -5.25 -5.00 13.63
CA TYR A 184 -5.73 -5.39 12.30
C TYR A 184 -4.91 -6.55 11.73
N LEU A 185 -3.59 -6.43 11.71
CA LEU A 185 -2.71 -7.48 11.17
C LEU A 185 -2.81 -8.79 11.96
N TYR A 186 -3.00 -8.72 13.25
CA TYR A 186 -3.06 -9.90 14.10
C TYR A 186 -4.40 -10.63 14.05
N TYR A 187 -5.52 -9.90 14.03
CA TYR A 187 -6.86 -10.47 14.14
C TYR A 187 -7.67 -10.42 12.83
N ALA A 188 -7.70 -9.27 12.15
CA ALA A 188 -8.56 -9.08 11.01
C ALA A 188 -7.99 -9.76 9.76
N ASP A 189 -6.69 -9.61 9.48
CA ASP A 189 -6.06 -10.19 8.30
C ASP A 189 -6.17 -11.74 8.26
N PRO A 190 -5.85 -12.51 9.33
CA PRO A 190 -6.05 -13.95 9.33
C PRO A 190 -7.52 -14.36 9.19
N PHE A 191 -8.45 -13.58 9.79
CA PHE A 191 -9.89 -13.85 9.71
C PHE A 191 -10.42 -13.63 8.28
N ILE A 192 -10.08 -12.50 7.66
CA ILE A 192 -10.48 -12.18 6.29
C ILE A 192 -9.89 -13.21 5.31
N ASN A 193 -8.61 -13.53 5.41
CA ASN A 193 -7.97 -14.53 4.58
C ASN A 193 -8.60 -15.92 4.75
N LYS A 194 -9.07 -16.27 5.95
CA LYS A 194 -9.81 -17.50 6.19
C LYS A 194 -11.18 -17.45 5.52
N MET A 195 -11.93 -16.35 5.67
CA MET A 195 -13.23 -16.18 5.01
C MET A 195 -13.12 -16.27 3.49
N VAL A 196 -12.17 -15.57 2.89
CA VAL A 196 -11.96 -15.62 1.43
C VAL A 196 -11.68 -17.03 0.95
N ARG A 197 -10.92 -17.84 1.73
CA ARG A 197 -10.68 -19.27 1.40
C ARG A 197 -11.94 -20.13 1.44
N TYR A 198 -12.97 -19.76 2.20
CA TYR A 198 -14.25 -20.47 2.19
C TYR A 198 -15.11 -20.15 0.98
N TRP A 199 -14.81 -19.05 0.25
CA TRP A 199 -15.53 -18.64 -0.95
C TRP A 199 -14.87 -19.11 -2.26
N ILE A 200 -13.70 -19.75 -2.15
CA ILE A 200 -12.94 -20.40 -3.23
C ILE A 200 -13.20 -21.91 -3.18
#